data_8f1a435f51ff3b7d008b1ea1819c4081
#
_entry.id   8f1a435f51ff3b7d008b1ea1819c4081
#
_cell.length_a   1.000
_cell.length_b   1.000
_cell.length_c   1.000
_cell.angle_alpha   90.00
_cell.angle_beta   90.00
_cell.angle_gamma   90.00
#
_symmetry.space_group_name_H-M   'P 1'
#
loop_
_entity.id
_entity.type
_entity.pdbx_description
1 polymer ?
#
loop_
_entity_poly.entity_id
_entity_poly.type
_entity_poly.pdbx_seq_one_letter_code
_entity_poly.pdbx_strand_id
1 'polypeptide(L)'
;SAGMVVWGDGVWGEPTGIQDVVTYSASVRDPVTAYLKIKTADIPGRITVKKVDAEGDPLSGIRFLLESSADQVNWQEVSAAETGADGAVCWENLTADGSTYYRVTEVQTAEGMTLLTEPLFVGTLDAGSHDITITACNNAGFALPFTGGTGFTIYILFAALMLCMGVYFCKKSTTKKEN
;
A
#
# COMPACT_ATOMS: atom_id res chain seq x y z
N SER A 1 14.87 12.00 43.36
CA SER A 1 15.11 13.36 42.85
C SER A 1 15.69 13.24 41.45
N ALA A 2 14.90 13.59 40.46
CA ALA A 2 15.36 13.68 39.09
C ALA A 2 16.29 14.91 38.98
N GLY A 3 17.58 14.71 38.77
CA GLY A 3 18.50 15.78 38.45
C GLY A 3 18.31 16.23 37.02
N MET A 4 18.07 17.50 36.82
CA MET A 4 18.07 18.13 35.51
C MET A 4 19.36 18.87 35.33
N VAL A 5 20.06 18.68 34.26
CA VAL A 5 21.37 19.26 33.98
C VAL A 5 21.18 20.44 33.00
N VAL A 6 21.58 21.65 33.35
CA VAL A 6 21.62 22.84 32.48
C VAL A 6 23.07 23.25 32.29
N TRP A 7 23.52 23.56 31.10
CA TRP A 7 24.85 24.12 30.85
C TRP A 7 24.98 25.45 31.56
N GLY A 8 26.08 25.63 32.32
CA GLY A 8 26.21 26.66 33.35
C GLY A 8 26.34 28.10 32.88
N ASP A 9 26.32 28.45 31.62
CA ASP A 9 26.50 29.80 31.08
C ASP A 9 25.38 30.26 30.15
N GLY A 10 24.28 29.51 30.10
CA GLY A 10 23.11 29.86 29.26
C GLY A 10 23.33 29.69 27.75
N VAL A 11 24.43 29.11 27.32
CA VAL A 11 24.68 28.75 25.93
C VAL A 11 24.18 27.34 25.70
N TRP A 12 23.20 27.19 24.84
CA TRP A 12 22.67 25.89 24.41
C TRP A 12 23.66 25.24 23.44
N GLY A 13 24.35 24.19 23.90
CA GLY A 13 25.12 23.30 23.03
C GLY A 13 24.20 22.29 22.34
N GLU A 14 24.56 21.82 21.14
CA GLU A 14 23.92 20.66 20.53
C GLU A 14 24.16 19.44 21.42
N PRO A 15 23.12 18.66 21.82
CA PRO A 15 23.33 17.46 22.61
C PRO A 15 24.12 16.44 21.80
N THR A 16 25.24 15.99 22.37
CA THR A 16 26.17 15.05 21.72
C THR A 16 25.85 13.57 22.02
N GLY A 17 24.62 13.25 22.46
CA GLY A 17 24.18 11.89 22.73
C GLY A 17 23.27 11.75 23.95
N ILE A 18 22.87 10.52 24.26
CA ILE A 18 21.94 10.14 25.35
C ILE A 18 22.55 10.40 26.77
N GLN A 19 23.81 10.87 26.87
CA GLN A 19 24.55 11.05 28.12
C GLN A 19 24.72 12.50 28.55
N ASP A 20 24.10 13.46 27.91
CA ASP A 20 24.15 14.84 28.37
C ASP A 20 23.27 14.99 29.61
N VAL A 21 23.93 14.73 30.75
CA VAL A 21 23.33 14.87 32.07
C VAL A 21 23.54 16.31 32.51
N VAL A 22 22.47 17.10 32.60
CA VAL A 22 22.45 18.48 33.08
C VAL A 22 22.31 18.49 34.60
N THR A 23 23.28 18.93 35.39
CA THR A 23 23.19 19.02 36.83
C THR A 23 22.85 20.45 37.25
N TYR A 24 21.68 20.65 37.81
CA TYR A 24 21.25 21.94 38.33
C TYR A 24 21.64 22.09 39.80
N SER A 25 22.39 23.12 40.14
CA SER A 25 22.68 23.45 41.52
C SER A 25 21.58 24.34 42.13
N ALA A 26 20.93 23.87 43.17
CA ALA A 26 19.77 24.49 43.81
C ALA A 26 20.11 25.73 44.70
N SER A 27 21.16 26.48 44.43
CA SER A 27 21.52 27.69 45.19
C SER A 27 20.88 28.98 44.66
N VAL A 28 20.01 28.89 43.65
CA VAL A 28 19.31 30.07 43.10
C VAL A 28 18.04 30.35 43.88
N ARG A 29 17.95 31.53 44.47
CA ARG A 29 16.78 31.97 45.25
C ARG A 29 15.62 32.49 44.43
N ASP A 30 15.82 32.72 43.13
CA ASP A 30 14.79 33.18 42.22
C ASP A 30 14.31 32.02 41.35
N PRO A 31 12.98 31.98 41.05
CA PRO A 31 12.45 30.95 40.14
C PRO A 31 13.03 31.15 38.75
N VAL A 32 13.91 30.27 38.32
CA VAL A 32 14.41 30.23 36.94
C VAL A 32 13.50 29.35 36.12
N THR A 33 12.87 29.92 35.14
CA THR A 33 12.12 29.14 34.14
C THR A 33 13.11 28.58 33.14
N ALA A 34 13.43 27.29 33.26
CA ALA A 34 14.25 26.59 32.29
C ALA A 34 13.35 26.01 31.17
N TYR A 35 13.61 26.37 29.93
CA TYR A 35 12.99 25.73 28.77
C TYR A 35 13.88 24.59 28.31
N LEU A 36 13.42 23.36 28.52
CA LEU A 36 14.06 22.18 27.96
C LEU A 36 13.60 21.94 26.53
N LYS A 37 14.43 22.28 25.55
CA LYS A 37 14.23 21.86 24.18
C LYS A 37 14.86 20.48 24.02
N ILE A 38 14.06 19.43 24.12
CA ILE A 38 14.52 18.08 23.79
C ILE A 38 14.55 17.99 22.26
N LYS A 39 15.73 17.91 21.68
CA LYS A 39 15.86 17.42 20.30
C LYS A 39 15.69 15.91 20.41
N THR A 40 14.52 15.42 20.07
CA THR A 40 14.34 14.00 19.80
C THR A 40 15.33 13.64 18.70
N ALA A 41 16.17 12.64 18.95
CA ALA A 41 16.99 12.08 17.88
C ALA A 41 16.08 11.79 16.70
N ASP A 42 16.52 12.12 15.49
CA ASP A 42 15.78 11.80 14.26
C ASP A 42 15.68 10.28 14.18
N ILE A 43 14.58 9.72 14.71
CA ILE A 43 14.31 8.30 14.62
C ILE A 43 13.86 8.08 13.18
N PRO A 44 14.60 7.30 12.38
CA PRO A 44 14.19 7.06 11.00
C PRO A 44 12.89 6.28 10.99
N GLY A 45 11.96 6.73 10.15
CA GLY A 45 10.69 6.07 9.94
C GLY A 45 10.83 4.84 9.06
N ARG A 46 9.91 3.90 9.24
CA ARG A 46 9.79 2.68 8.45
C ARG A 46 8.33 2.37 8.13
N ILE A 47 8.06 2.00 6.88
CA ILE A 47 6.77 1.48 6.45
C ILE A 47 6.99 0.12 5.81
N THR A 48 6.31 -0.90 6.32
CA THR A 48 6.33 -2.26 5.79
C THR A 48 4.94 -2.64 5.30
N VAL A 49 4.84 -3.16 4.08
CA VAL A 49 3.61 -3.78 3.56
C VAL A 49 3.82 -5.28 3.50
N LYS A 50 2.88 -6.04 4.06
CA LYS A 50 2.78 -7.49 3.91
C LYS A 50 1.58 -7.80 3.03
N LYS A 51 1.86 -8.37 1.87
CA LYS A 51 0.85 -8.73 0.89
C LYS A 51 0.52 -10.21 0.98
N VAL A 52 -0.78 -10.50 1.15
CA VAL A 52 -1.29 -11.87 1.28
C VAL A 52 -2.50 -12.07 0.37
N ASP A 53 -2.80 -13.33 0.06
CA ASP A 53 -4.06 -13.74 -0.58
C ASP A 53 -5.19 -13.91 0.46
N ALA A 54 -6.34 -14.44 0.02
CA ALA A 54 -7.50 -14.68 0.86
C ALA A 54 -7.28 -15.78 1.93
N GLU A 55 -6.35 -16.69 1.69
CA GLU A 55 -5.95 -17.78 2.58
C GLU A 55 -4.89 -17.33 3.60
N GLY A 56 -4.27 -16.16 3.37
CA GLY A 56 -3.21 -15.59 4.21
C GLY A 56 -1.81 -15.94 3.74
N ASP A 57 -1.68 -16.56 2.56
CA ASP A 57 -0.39 -16.92 2.00
C ASP A 57 0.29 -15.69 1.38
N PRO A 58 1.64 -15.56 1.49
CA PRO A 58 2.37 -14.39 1.00
C PRO A 58 2.36 -14.30 -0.52
N LEU A 59 2.12 -13.09 -1.05
CA LEU A 59 2.15 -12.79 -2.48
C LEU A 59 3.40 -12.01 -2.85
N SER A 60 4.26 -12.59 -3.69
CA SER A 60 5.48 -11.97 -4.22
C SER A 60 5.23 -11.27 -5.56
N GLY A 61 6.12 -10.30 -5.91
CA GLY A 61 6.09 -9.62 -7.20
C GLY A 61 4.95 -8.58 -7.32
N ILE A 62 4.33 -8.22 -6.21
CA ILE A 62 3.31 -7.16 -6.17
C ILE A 62 4.02 -5.83 -6.00
N ARG A 63 3.72 -4.87 -6.88
CA ARG A 63 4.40 -3.57 -6.89
C ARG A 63 3.59 -2.51 -6.17
N PHE A 64 4.26 -1.83 -5.25
CA PHE A 64 3.75 -0.71 -4.49
C PHE A 64 4.52 0.57 -4.79
N LEU A 65 3.81 1.69 -4.74
CA LEU A 65 4.35 3.04 -4.85
C LEU A 65 4.25 3.71 -3.48
N LEU A 66 5.37 4.23 -2.98
CA LEU A 66 5.43 5.12 -1.84
C LEU A 66 5.57 6.56 -2.35
N GLU A 67 4.71 7.42 -1.87
CA GLU A 67 4.72 8.86 -2.15
C GLU A 67 4.76 9.65 -0.85
N SER A 68 5.29 10.87 -0.89
CA SER A 68 5.28 11.82 0.22
C SER A 68 4.64 13.14 -0.17
N SER A 69 4.10 13.85 0.82
CA SER A 69 3.49 15.18 0.64
C SER A 69 3.60 15.99 1.92
N ALA A 70 3.71 17.31 1.80
CA ALA A 70 3.60 18.23 2.94
C ALA A 70 2.16 18.71 3.18
N ASP A 71 1.25 18.57 2.20
CA ASP A 71 -0.08 19.19 2.19
C ASP A 71 -1.22 18.20 1.83
N GLN A 72 -0.91 16.92 1.61
CA GLN A 72 -1.82 15.84 1.16
C GLN A 72 -2.49 16.11 -0.21
N VAL A 73 -2.04 17.11 -0.93
CA VAL A 73 -2.55 17.48 -2.26
C VAL A 73 -1.48 17.21 -3.33
N ASN A 74 -0.27 17.71 -3.09
CA ASN A 74 0.86 17.55 -4.00
C ASN A 74 1.72 16.38 -3.55
N TRP A 75 1.53 15.23 -4.20
CA TRP A 75 2.25 14.01 -3.91
C TRP A 75 3.47 13.85 -4.80
N GLN A 76 4.58 13.46 -4.20
CA GLN A 76 5.84 13.19 -4.89
C GLN A 76 6.25 11.74 -4.66
N GLU A 77 6.65 11.06 -5.72
CA GLU A 77 7.17 9.70 -5.62
C GLU A 77 8.45 9.67 -4.78
N VAL A 78 8.46 8.83 -3.77
CA VAL A 78 9.64 8.51 -2.97
C VAL A 78 10.34 7.28 -3.55
N SER A 79 9.60 6.21 -3.75
CA SER A 79 10.13 4.96 -4.30
C SER A 79 9.00 4.02 -4.71
N ALA A 80 9.27 3.19 -5.72
CA ALA A 80 8.43 2.03 -6.03
C ALA A 80 9.24 0.76 -5.76
N ALA A 81 8.59 -0.24 -5.15
CA ALA A 81 9.23 -1.51 -4.81
C ALA A 81 8.24 -2.68 -4.92
N GLU A 82 8.78 -3.89 -5.02
CA GLU A 82 8.01 -5.12 -5.17
C GLU A 82 8.16 -6.02 -3.95
N THR A 83 7.10 -6.77 -3.65
CA THR A 83 7.13 -7.74 -2.55
C THR A 83 8.08 -8.89 -2.85
N GLY A 84 8.88 -9.28 -1.85
CA GLY A 84 9.75 -10.44 -1.90
C GLY A 84 8.99 -11.77 -1.80
N ALA A 85 9.73 -12.87 -1.70
CA ALA A 85 9.17 -14.23 -1.54
C ALA A 85 8.35 -14.40 -0.25
N ASP A 86 8.60 -13.56 0.74
CA ASP A 86 7.87 -13.49 2.01
C ASP A 86 6.60 -12.62 1.95
N GLY A 87 6.27 -12.11 0.75
CA GLY A 87 5.16 -11.20 0.52
C GLY A 87 5.38 -9.79 1.09
N ALA A 88 6.59 -9.45 1.53
CA ALA A 88 6.86 -8.17 2.17
C ALA A 88 7.64 -7.20 1.27
N VAL A 89 7.33 -5.91 1.44
CA VAL A 89 8.13 -4.79 0.95
C VAL A 89 8.29 -3.78 2.08
N CYS A 90 9.49 -3.19 2.20
CA CYS A 90 9.82 -2.27 3.27
C CYS A 90 10.54 -1.03 2.73
N TRP A 91 10.15 0.14 3.22
CA TRP A 91 10.87 1.39 3.05
C TRP A 91 11.40 1.85 4.41
N GLU A 92 12.69 2.11 4.45
CA GLU A 92 13.42 2.53 5.65
C GLU A 92 13.97 3.95 5.48
N ASN A 93 14.47 4.52 6.58
CA ASN A 93 15.07 5.86 6.61
C ASN A 93 14.10 6.97 6.13
N LEU A 94 12.81 6.79 6.39
CA LEU A 94 11.80 7.80 6.11
C LEU A 94 11.83 8.90 7.18
N THR A 95 11.44 10.11 6.79
CA THR A 95 11.30 11.22 7.74
C THR A 95 10.13 10.97 8.69
N ALA A 96 10.40 10.96 10.02
CA ALA A 96 9.39 10.75 11.06
C ALA A 96 9.23 12.00 11.92
N ASP A 97 8.88 13.14 11.30
CA ASP A 97 8.76 14.47 11.90
C ASP A 97 7.34 14.85 12.32
N GLY A 98 6.35 13.97 12.06
CA GLY A 98 4.94 14.20 12.31
C GLY A 98 4.27 15.17 11.32
N SER A 99 5.01 15.72 10.35
CA SER A 99 4.51 16.71 9.38
C SER A 99 4.55 16.24 7.94
N THR A 100 5.44 15.31 7.61
CA THR A 100 5.54 14.69 6.29
C THR A 100 4.52 13.58 6.18
N TYR A 101 3.57 13.71 5.26
CA TYR A 101 2.58 12.68 4.94
C TYR A 101 3.16 11.67 3.96
N TYR A 102 2.81 10.41 4.16
CA TYR A 102 3.13 9.31 3.27
C TYR A 102 1.86 8.65 2.77
N ARG A 103 1.91 8.15 1.53
CA ARG A 103 0.85 7.36 0.91
C ARG A 103 1.45 6.12 0.25
N VAL A 104 0.85 4.97 0.52
CA VAL A 104 1.22 3.69 -0.11
C VAL A 104 0.07 3.21 -0.96
N THR A 105 0.32 2.98 -2.24
CA THR A 105 -0.68 2.51 -3.22
C THR A 105 -0.15 1.29 -3.95
N GLU A 106 -1.00 0.29 -4.17
CA GLU A 106 -0.68 -0.83 -5.05
C GLU A 106 -0.80 -0.39 -6.51
N VAL A 107 0.27 -0.55 -7.28
CA VAL A 107 0.32 -0.13 -8.70
C VAL A 107 0.36 -1.31 -9.66
N GLN A 108 0.67 -2.51 -9.17
CA GLN A 108 0.63 -3.75 -9.93
C GLN A 108 0.34 -4.92 -9.00
N THR A 109 -0.59 -5.79 -9.40
CA THR A 109 -0.95 -7.01 -8.67
C THR A 109 -0.57 -8.26 -9.46
N ALA A 110 -0.71 -9.45 -8.86
CA ALA A 110 -0.51 -10.73 -9.53
C ALA A 110 -1.61 -11.02 -10.55
N GLU A 111 -1.28 -11.85 -11.54
CA GLU A 111 -2.25 -12.31 -12.54
C GLU A 111 -3.44 -13.03 -11.86
N GLY A 112 -4.65 -12.68 -12.28
CA GLY A 112 -5.88 -13.24 -11.70
C GLY A 112 -6.32 -12.63 -10.37
N MET A 113 -5.60 -11.64 -9.85
CA MET A 113 -5.97 -10.91 -8.64
C MET A 113 -6.58 -9.54 -8.98
N THR A 114 -7.36 -9.00 -8.04
CA THR A 114 -7.94 -7.65 -8.19
C THR A 114 -6.98 -6.63 -7.60
N LEU A 115 -6.61 -5.61 -8.41
CA LEU A 115 -5.78 -4.49 -7.95
C LEU A 115 -6.53 -3.68 -6.89
N LEU A 116 -5.85 -3.35 -5.79
CA LEU A 116 -6.35 -2.43 -4.77
C LEU A 116 -6.13 -0.99 -5.25
N THR A 117 -7.21 -0.31 -5.59
CA THR A 117 -7.16 1.07 -6.15
C THR A 117 -7.10 2.15 -5.08
N GLU A 118 -7.54 1.84 -3.88
CA GLU A 118 -7.47 2.76 -2.74
C GLU A 118 -6.10 2.66 -2.07
N PRO A 119 -5.55 3.79 -1.57
CA PRO A 119 -4.32 3.77 -0.81
C PRO A 119 -4.43 2.86 0.43
N LEU A 120 -3.43 2.02 0.66
CA LEU A 120 -3.35 1.15 1.83
C LEU A 120 -3.01 1.93 3.10
N PHE A 121 -2.32 3.04 2.93
CA PHE A 121 -1.89 3.92 4.00
C PHE A 121 -1.89 5.36 3.51
N VAL A 122 -2.42 6.26 4.34
CA VAL A 122 -2.24 7.71 4.24
C VAL A 122 -2.06 8.24 5.65
N GLY A 123 -0.88 8.81 5.96
CA GLY A 123 -0.58 9.30 7.29
C GLY A 123 0.82 9.83 7.46
N THR A 124 1.16 10.24 8.66
CA THR A 124 2.49 10.73 9.04
C THR A 124 3.22 9.70 9.89
N LEU A 125 4.54 9.80 9.92
CA LEU A 125 5.40 9.09 10.86
C LEU A 125 5.92 10.08 11.89
N ASP A 126 5.97 9.67 13.15
CA ASP A 126 6.50 10.47 14.25
C ASP A 126 7.28 9.59 15.25
N ALA A 127 7.84 10.20 16.27
CA ALA A 127 8.65 9.48 17.27
C ALA A 127 7.88 8.36 18.01
N GLY A 128 6.55 8.43 18.08
CA GLY A 128 5.68 7.40 18.68
C GLY A 128 5.19 6.34 17.71
N SER A 129 5.14 6.70 16.41
CA SER A 129 4.62 5.88 15.33
C SER A 129 5.56 5.93 14.12
N HIS A 130 6.83 5.53 14.31
CA HIS A 130 7.86 5.56 13.28
C HIS A 130 8.02 4.24 12.53
N ASP A 131 7.46 3.15 13.03
CA ASP A 131 7.50 1.82 12.43
C ASP A 131 6.08 1.30 12.22
N ILE A 132 5.62 1.33 10.97
CA ILE A 132 4.26 0.95 10.59
C ILE A 132 4.31 -0.31 9.74
N THR A 133 3.51 -1.31 10.11
CA THR A 133 3.30 -2.52 9.30
C THR A 133 1.83 -2.60 8.89
N ILE A 134 1.60 -2.76 7.58
CA ILE A 134 0.29 -2.84 6.96
C ILE A 134 0.16 -4.22 6.32
N THR A 135 -0.94 -4.93 6.61
CA THR A 135 -1.28 -6.16 5.90
C THR A 135 -2.36 -5.88 4.87
N ALA A 136 -2.06 -6.16 3.61
CA ALA A 136 -2.97 -5.99 2.48
C ALA A 136 -3.35 -7.34 1.90
N CYS A 137 -4.65 -7.64 1.88
CA CYS A 137 -5.20 -8.87 1.31
C CYS A 137 -5.76 -8.59 -0.08
N ASN A 138 -5.38 -9.40 -1.09
CA ASN A 138 -6.04 -9.43 -2.37
C ASN A 138 -6.95 -10.65 -2.48
N ASN A 139 -8.15 -10.41 -3.00
CA ASN A 139 -9.04 -11.49 -3.40
C ASN A 139 -8.76 -11.88 -4.85
N ALA A 140 -8.98 -13.15 -5.19
CA ALA A 140 -9.00 -13.58 -6.57
C ALA A 140 -10.02 -12.74 -7.36
N GLY A 141 -9.58 -12.22 -8.50
CA GLY A 141 -10.47 -11.51 -9.41
C GLY A 141 -11.61 -12.44 -9.87
N PHE A 142 -12.82 -11.91 -10.02
CA PHE A 142 -13.92 -12.66 -10.61
C PHE A 142 -13.61 -12.94 -12.07
N ALA A 143 -13.11 -14.14 -12.36
CA ALA A 143 -13.02 -14.62 -13.74
C ALA A 143 -14.43 -14.81 -14.26
N LEU A 144 -14.87 -13.91 -15.15
CA LEU A 144 -16.10 -14.16 -15.89
C LEU A 144 -15.96 -15.50 -16.61
N PRO A 145 -16.91 -16.42 -16.48
CA PRO A 145 -16.91 -17.65 -17.26
C PRO A 145 -16.69 -17.26 -18.74
N PHE A 146 -15.74 -17.91 -19.39
CA PHE A 146 -15.43 -17.63 -20.80
C PHE A 146 -16.63 -18.09 -21.65
N THR A 147 -17.66 -17.23 -21.76
CA THR A 147 -18.88 -17.52 -22.52
C THR A 147 -18.67 -17.48 -24.05
N GLY A 148 -17.46 -17.12 -24.49
CA GLY A 148 -17.04 -17.08 -25.90
C GLY A 148 -16.18 -18.25 -26.36
N GLY A 149 -16.01 -19.31 -25.54
CA GLY A 149 -15.26 -20.49 -25.91
C GLY A 149 -15.98 -21.38 -26.95
N THR A 150 -15.35 -22.49 -27.32
CA THR A 150 -15.77 -23.50 -28.29
C THR A 150 -17.26 -23.95 -28.21
N GLY A 151 -17.91 -23.73 -27.05
CA GLY A 151 -19.33 -23.99 -26.87
C GLY A 151 -20.22 -23.17 -27.79
N PHE A 152 -19.91 -21.88 -27.97
CA PHE A 152 -20.74 -21.00 -28.83
C PHE A 152 -20.65 -21.42 -30.31
N THR A 153 -19.51 -21.91 -30.77
CA THR A 153 -19.30 -22.41 -32.12
C THR A 153 -20.18 -23.64 -32.41
N ILE A 154 -20.36 -24.53 -31.44
CA ILE A 154 -21.23 -25.71 -31.57
C ILE A 154 -22.69 -25.30 -31.73
N TYR A 155 -23.17 -24.31 -30.99
CA TYR A 155 -24.55 -23.82 -31.12
C TYR A 155 -24.79 -23.14 -32.47
N ILE A 156 -23.82 -22.38 -32.99
CA ILE A 156 -23.91 -21.78 -34.34
C ILE A 156 -23.99 -22.87 -35.41
N LEU A 157 -23.14 -23.92 -35.32
CA LEU A 157 -23.18 -25.04 -36.26
C LEU A 157 -24.48 -25.79 -36.18
N PHE A 158 -25.05 -26.03 -35.02
CA PHE A 158 -26.38 -26.64 -34.86
C PHE A 158 -27.49 -25.78 -35.45
N ALA A 159 -27.46 -24.47 -35.20
CA ALA A 159 -28.47 -23.55 -35.78
C ALA A 159 -28.38 -23.51 -37.31
N ALA A 160 -27.18 -23.49 -37.87
CA ALA A 160 -26.97 -23.53 -39.31
C ALA A 160 -27.48 -24.86 -39.93
N LEU A 161 -27.22 -25.99 -39.28
CA LEU A 161 -27.69 -27.30 -39.69
C LEU A 161 -29.22 -27.38 -39.71
N MET A 162 -29.88 -26.86 -38.66
CA MET A 162 -31.33 -26.81 -38.55
C MET A 162 -31.95 -25.93 -39.64
N LEU A 163 -31.36 -24.79 -39.96
CA LEU A 163 -31.75 -23.91 -41.05
C LEU A 163 -31.65 -24.62 -42.42
N CYS A 164 -30.54 -25.31 -42.68
CA CYS A 164 -30.33 -26.07 -43.91
C CYS A 164 -31.36 -27.20 -44.06
N MET A 165 -31.64 -27.94 -42.98
CA MET A 165 -32.70 -28.97 -42.99
C MET A 165 -34.09 -28.38 -43.25
N GLY A 166 -34.41 -27.24 -42.61
CA GLY A 166 -35.67 -26.54 -42.81
C GLY A 166 -35.90 -26.13 -44.27
N VAL A 167 -34.90 -25.55 -44.92
CA VAL A 167 -34.92 -25.18 -46.33
C VAL A 167 -35.07 -26.41 -47.22
N TYR A 168 -34.36 -27.50 -46.93
CA TYR A 168 -34.45 -28.77 -47.68
C TYR A 168 -35.89 -29.35 -47.63
N PHE A 169 -36.49 -29.40 -46.45
CA PHE A 169 -37.87 -29.93 -46.30
C PHE A 169 -38.93 -29.02 -46.96
N CYS A 170 -38.76 -27.70 -46.88
CA CYS A 170 -39.65 -26.75 -47.59
C CYS A 170 -39.58 -26.95 -49.11
N LYS A 171 -38.35 -27.09 -49.66
CA LYS A 171 -38.17 -27.32 -51.11
C LYS A 171 -38.77 -28.66 -51.58
N LYS A 172 -38.61 -29.73 -50.79
CA LYS A 172 -39.14 -31.04 -51.05
C LYS A 172 -40.67 -31.07 -50.97
N SER A 173 -41.26 -30.27 -50.09
CA SER A 173 -42.72 -30.14 -49.95
C SER A 173 -43.37 -29.43 -51.15
N THR A 174 -42.67 -28.41 -51.72
CA THR A 174 -43.16 -27.69 -52.91
C THR A 174 -43.09 -28.54 -54.15
N THR A 175 -42.06 -29.35 -54.38
CA THR A 175 -41.92 -30.23 -55.52
C THR A 175 -42.97 -31.37 -55.55
N LYS A 176 -43.51 -31.74 -54.38
CA LYS A 176 -44.53 -32.80 -54.28
C LYS A 176 -45.97 -32.30 -54.54
N LYS A 177 -46.20 -30.98 -54.67
CA LYS A 177 -47.52 -30.38 -55.00
C LYS A 177 -47.70 -30.10 -56.50
N GLU A 178 -46.66 -30.24 -57.31
CA GLU A 178 -46.68 -30.00 -58.77
C GLU A 178 -46.71 -31.27 -59.60
N ASN A 179 -46.78 -32.46 -58.98
CA ASN A 179 -47.05 -33.75 -59.64
C ASN A 179 -48.38 -34.29 -59.08
#